data_37d50130d70d2d9a4e5786ef2255250e
#
_entry.id   37d50130d70d2d9a4e5786ef2255250e
#
_cell.length_a   1.000
_cell.length_b   1.000
_cell.length_c   1.000
_cell.angle_alpha   90.00
_cell.angle_beta   90.00
_cell.angle_gamma   90.00
#
_symmetry.space_group_name_H-M   'P 1'
#
loop_
_entity.id
_entity.type
_entity.pdbx_description
1 polymer ?
#
loop_
_entity_poly.entity_id
_entity_poly.type
_entity_poly.pdbx_seq_one_letter_code
_entity_poly.pdbx_strand_id
1 'polypeptide(L)' 'MGRALWLQPTGAHDAYQMGDKVTFQGGRYISLIDANVWSPTVYPVGWEYKGPA' A
#
# COMPACT_ATOMS: atom_id res chain seq x y z
N MET A 1 7.66 -14.32 6.05
CA MET A 1 6.36 -13.70 6.29
C MET A 1 5.88 -13.01 5.04
N GLY A 2 4.63 -13.19 4.69
CA GLY A 2 4.03 -12.52 3.56
C GLY A 2 3.73 -11.06 3.86
N ARG A 3 3.31 -10.34 2.84
CA ARG A 3 2.85 -8.96 3.00
C ARG A 3 1.42 -8.96 3.52
N ALA A 4 1.06 -7.92 4.25
CA ALA A 4 -0.32 -7.76 4.69
C ALA A 4 -1.19 -7.39 3.49
N LEU A 5 -2.43 -7.89 3.48
CA LEU A 5 -3.40 -7.46 2.47
C LEU A 5 -3.72 -5.98 2.70
N TRP A 6 -3.73 -5.20 1.61
CA TRP A 6 -4.08 -3.79 1.70
C TRP A 6 -5.50 -3.64 2.25
N LEU A 7 -5.65 -2.77 3.25
CA LEU A 7 -6.96 -2.45 3.84
C LEU A 7 -7.14 -0.95 3.79
N GLN A 8 -8.37 -0.49 3.50
CA GLN A 8 -8.66 0.93 3.43
C GLN A 8 -8.41 1.58 4.80
N PRO A 9 -7.47 2.51 4.91
CA PRO A 9 -7.27 3.23 6.17
C PRO A 9 -8.49 4.09 6.51
N THR A 10 -8.75 4.22 7.80
CA THR A 10 -9.87 5.02 8.29
C THR A 10 -9.44 6.43 8.67
N GLY A 11 -8.14 6.69 8.72
CA GLY A 11 -7.61 8.00 9.04
C GLY A 11 -6.09 7.95 9.07
N ALA A 12 -5.47 9.05 9.49
CA ALA A 12 -4.02 9.14 9.50
C ALA A 12 -3.37 8.15 10.47
N HIS A 13 -4.11 7.73 11.51
CA HIS A 13 -3.55 6.86 12.55
C HIS A 13 -3.29 5.43 12.05
N ASP A 14 -4.00 4.98 11.04
CA ASP A 14 -3.81 3.65 10.46
C ASP A 14 -3.39 3.71 8.99
N ALA A 15 -2.99 4.88 8.51
CA ALA A 15 -2.48 5.05 7.15
C ALA A 15 -1.15 4.33 6.97
N TYR A 16 -0.86 3.91 5.75
CA TYR A 16 0.42 3.29 5.46
C TYR A 16 1.52 4.34 5.44
N GLN A 17 2.71 3.92 5.89
CA GLN A 17 3.88 4.79 5.92
C GLN A 17 4.84 4.38 4.80
N MET A 18 5.76 5.27 4.47
CA MET A 18 6.78 4.96 3.48
C MET A 18 7.51 3.66 3.85
N GLY A 19 7.61 2.75 2.89
CA GLY A 19 8.24 1.46 3.10
C GLY A 19 7.30 0.33 3.50
N ASP A 20 6.05 0.64 3.86
CA ASP A 20 5.09 -0.40 4.19
C ASP A 20 4.77 -1.25 2.96
N LYS A 21 4.64 -2.55 3.18
CA LYS A 21 4.46 -3.53 2.12
C LYS A 21 3.08 -4.15 2.21
N VAL A 22 2.39 -4.19 1.08
CA VAL A 22 1.04 -4.76 1.02
C VAL A 22 0.89 -5.62 -0.22
N THR A 23 -0.14 -6.48 -0.20
CA THR A 23 -0.65 -7.10 -1.41
C THR A 23 -1.97 -6.45 -1.76
N PHE A 24 -2.22 -6.27 -3.04
CA PHE A 24 -3.43 -5.61 -3.53
C PHE A 24 -3.76 -6.17 -4.91
N GLN A 25 -4.94 -6.79 -5.02
CA GLN A 25 -5.45 -7.33 -6.28
C GLN A 25 -4.41 -8.18 -7.01
N GLY A 26 -3.78 -9.09 -6.26
CA GLY A 26 -2.82 -10.02 -6.84
C GLY A 26 -1.43 -9.46 -7.11
N GLY A 27 -1.16 -8.22 -6.67
CA GLY A 27 0.14 -7.60 -6.82
C GLY A 27 0.77 -7.24 -5.49
N ARG A 28 2.08 -7.08 -5.50
CA ARG A 28 2.83 -6.62 -4.32
C ARG A 28 3.21 -5.16 -4.52
N TYR A 29 2.97 -4.36 -3.48
CA TYR A 29 3.23 -2.92 -3.53
C TYR A 29 3.98 -2.46 -2.29
N ILE A 30 4.78 -1.41 -2.44
CA ILE A 30 5.46 -0.73 -1.33
C ILE A 30 5.01 0.72 -1.35
N SER A 31 4.62 1.23 -0.18
CA SER A 31 4.23 2.63 -0.05
C SER A 31 5.45 3.53 -0.24
N LEU A 32 5.27 4.56 -1.05
CA LEU A 32 6.34 5.53 -1.36
C LEU A 32 6.20 6.82 -0.56
N ILE A 33 5.11 6.95 0.21
CA ILE A 33 4.85 8.17 0.98
C ILE A 33 4.34 7.80 2.37
N ASP A 34 4.47 8.74 3.31
CA ASP A 34 3.86 8.63 4.63
C ASP A 34 2.39 9.03 4.55
N ALA A 35 1.61 8.59 5.54
CA ALA A 35 0.18 8.91 5.63
C ALA A 35 -0.58 8.52 4.36
N ASN A 36 -0.25 7.36 3.81
CA ASN A 36 -0.82 6.90 2.55
C ASN A 36 -2.16 6.22 2.82
N VAL A 37 -3.25 6.93 2.55
CA VAL A 37 -4.60 6.44 2.77
C VAL A 37 -5.27 5.98 1.48
N TRP A 38 -4.55 6.00 0.36
CA TRP A 38 -5.10 5.68 -0.96
C TRP A 38 -4.67 4.28 -1.38
N SER A 39 -5.51 3.63 -2.19
CA SER A 39 -5.13 2.36 -2.79
C SER A 39 -4.20 2.59 -3.98
N PRO A 40 -3.47 1.54 -4.41
CA PRO A 40 -2.66 1.67 -5.63
C PRO A 40 -3.46 2.04 -6.87
N THR A 41 -4.75 1.71 -6.90
CA THR A 41 -5.62 2.11 -8.01
C THR A 41 -5.95 3.60 -7.97
N VAL A 42 -6.22 4.12 -6.76
CA VAL A 42 -6.64 5.52 -6.60
C VAL A 42 -5.44 6.47 -6.73
N TYR A 43 -4.28 6.08 -6.21
CA TYR A 43 -3.11 6.95 -6.21
C TYR A 43 -1.86 6.14 -6.55
N PRO A 44 -1.70 5.77 -7.82
CA PRO A 44 -0.59 4.88 -8.21
C PRO A 44 0.79 5.47 -7.97
N VAL A 45 0.93 6.80 -7.96
CA VAL A 45 2.23 7.43 -7.69
C VAL A 45 2.67 7.28 -6.24
N GLY A 46 1.77 6.91 -5.35
CA GLY A 46 2.09 6.65 -3.95
C GLY A 46 2.52 5.22 -3.66
N TRP A 47 2.57 4.37 -4.68
CA TRP A 47 2.90 2.96 -4.51
C TRP A 47 3.87 2.50 -5.58
N GLU A 48 4.78 1.61 -5.19
CA GLU A 48 5.68 0.96 -6.15
C GLU A 48 5.25 -0.49 -6.34
N TYR A 49 4.95 -0.86 -7.57
CA TYR A 49 4.59 -2.25 -7.90
C TYR A 49 5.85 -3.10 -7.92
N LYS A 50 5.80 -4.22 -7.20
CA LYS A 50 6.96 -5.10 -7.04
C LYS A 50 6.74 -6.48 -7.67
N GLY A 51 5.70 -6.66 -8.44
CA GLY A 51 5.43 -7.92 -9.10
C GLY A 51 4.23 -8.65 -8.53
N PRO A 52 3.88 -9.81 -9.10
CA PRO A 52 2.73 -10.58 -8.63
C PRO A 52 2.90 -11.05 -7.20
N ALA A 53 1.78 -11.12 -6.50
CA ALA A 53 1.75 -11.64 -5.14
C ALA A 53 2.00 -13.15 -5.14
#